data_1cb05780b1ca7d32f1e71d97b747653d
#
_entry.id   1cb05780b1ca7d32f1e71d97b747653d
#
_cell.length_a   1.000
_cell.length_b   1.000
_cell.length_c   1.000
_cell.angle_alpha   90.00
_cell.angle_beta   90.00
_cell.angle_gamma   90.00
#
_symmetry.space_group_name_H-M   'P 1'
#
loop_
_entity.id
_entity.type
_entity.pdbx_description
1 polymer ?
#
loop_
_entity_poly.entity_id
_entity_poly.type
_entity_poly.pdbx_seq_one_letter_code
_entity_poly.pdbx_strand_id
1 'polypeptide(L)'
;MVTTRWTMAAASVMLAGILAQPAAAADPLGAHNPSHAPLVQAAASADQAKVATTKAALRDLWIGHVFWVRNVVVAGLAGDQSAQSVAEKQVVANAQAIAASIEPFYGAAAKEKLFALLTNHYGAIKAYLDSSIAKNGDKQAEATAKLISNAGEIAGFLSTANPHLAKDAVEGLLQAHGGHHIVQIQELQDKDYAREAQTWSDMSQHMYVISDAIADALAKQFPAKFHRAS
;
A
#
# COMPACT_ATOMS: atom_id res chain seq x y z
N MET A 1 21.70 27.84 -4.06
CA MET A 1 21.75 26.40 -3.81
C MET A 1 21.20 26.17 -2.41
N VAL A 2 19.94 25.82 -2.30
CA VAL A 2 19.31 25.45 -1.02
C VAL A 2 19.09 23.93 -1.06
N THR A 3 19.98 23.21 -0.37
CA THR A 3 19.85 21.76 -0.19
C THR A 3 18.88 21.52 0.96
N THR A 4 17.62 21.28 0.64
CA THR A 4 16.65 20.84 1.65
C THR A 4 16.97 19.38 2.01
N ARG A 5 17.66 19.19 3.14
CA ARG A 5 17.86 17.87 3.73
C ARG A 5 16.56 17.41 4.36
N TRP A 6 15.97 16.38 3.79
CA TRP A 6 14.88 15.66 4.42
C TRP A 6 15.47 14.79 5.54
N THR A 7 15.24 15.20 6.79
CA THR A 7 15.54 14.35 7.95
C THR A 7 14.35 13.40 8.14
N MET A 8 14.55 12.13 7.86
CA MET A 8 13.60 11.08 8.24
C MET A 8 13.57 10.99 9.76
N ALA A 9 12.43 11.35 10.36
CA ALA A 9 12.15 11.05 11.75
C ALA A 9 11.76 9.58 11.85
N ALA A 10 12.64 8.75 12.39
CA ALA A 10 12.32 7.38 12.75
C ALA A 10 11.34 7.40 13.91
N ALA A 11 10.08 7.05 13.65
CA ALA A 11 9.09 6.82 14.69
C ALA A 11 9.39 5.49 15.37
N SER A 12 10.06 5.54 16.53
CA SER A 12 10.26 4.38 17.40
C SER A 12 8.92 3.99 18.01
N VAL A 13 8.37 2.86 17.58
CA VAL A 13 7.22 2.23 18.24
C VAL A 13 7.72 1.55 19.51
N MET A 14 7.43 2.14 20.67
CA MET A 14 7.66 1.54 21.97
C MET A 14 6.69 0.38 22.19
N LEU A 15 7.22 -0.82 22.29
CA LEU A 15 6.50 -2.02 22.71
C LEU A 15 6.28 -1.96 24.22
N ALA A 16 5.07 -1.68 24.67
CA ALA A 16 4.70 -1.66 26.09
C ALA A 16 4.53 -3.10 26.60
N GLY A 17 5.18 -3.36 27.72
CA GLY A 17 5.31 -4.66 28.35
C GLY A 17 4.02 -5.30 28.82
N ILE A 18 4.01 -6.61 28.75
CA ILE A 18 3.01 -7.52 29.32
C ILE A 18 3.27 -7.64 30.82
N LEU A 19 2.34 -7.13 31.64
CA LEU A 19 2.29 -7.40 33.07
C LEU A 19 1.54 -8.71 33.30
N ALA A 20 2.20 -9.67 33.90
CA ALA A 20 1.64 -10.92 34.38
C ALA A 20 0.67 -10.67 35.55
N GLN A 21 -0.53 -11.22 35.48
CA GLN A 21 -1.46 -11.29 36.60
C GLN A 21 -1.34 -12.62 37.33
N PRO A 22 -1.48 -12.65 38.65
CA PRO A 22 -1.39 -13.87 39.45
C PRO A 22 -2.65 -14.73 39.36
N ALA A 23 -2.47 -16.03 39.41
CA ALA A 23 -3.52 -17.05 39.48
C ALA A 23 -4.39 -16.91 40.73
N ALA A 24 -5.71 -16.85 40.55
CA ALA A 24 -6.71 -16.99 41.61
C ALA A 24 -7.18 -18.45 41.67
N ALA A 25 -7.34 -18.92 42.90
CA ALA A 25 -7.66 -20.28 43.30
C ALA A 25 -9.03 -20.78 42.80
N ALA A 26 -9.13 -22.08 42.59
CA ALA A 26 -10.33 -22.79 42.24
C ALA A 26 -11.30 -22.91 43.41
N ASP A 27 -12.59 -22.69 43.17
CA ASP A 27 -13.71 -23.13 44.03
C ASP A 27 -14.51 -24.18 43.26
N PRO A 28 -14.89 -25.30 43.87
CA PRO A 28 -15.62 -26.37 43.19
C PRO A 28 -17.13 -26.26 43.47
N LEU A 29 -17.91 -26.70 42.49
CA LEU A 29 -19.33 -27.01 42.51
C LEU A 29 -20.32 -25.92 42.11
N GLY A 30 -20.75 -26.02 40.86
CA GLY A 30 -21.93 -25.37 40.34
C GLY A 30 -22.26 -25.87 38.94
N ALA A 31 -23.15 -26.85 38.86
CA ALA A 31 -23.55 -27.53 37.61
C ALA A 31 -24.26 -26.64 36.61
N HIS A 32 -23.99 -26.89 35.29
CA HIS A 32 -24.89 -26.91 34.16
C HIS A 32 -25.23 -25.63 33.41
N ASN A 33 -24.70 -25.50 32.23
CA ASN A 33 -25.49 -25.73 31.02
C ASN A 33 -24.56 -25.79 29.77
N PRO A 34 -24.42 -26.90 29.06
CA PRO A 34 -23.61 -26.97 27.85
C PRO A 34 -24.51 -26.74 26.63
N SER A 35 -24.73 -25.52 26.23
CA SER A 35 -25.33 -25.28 24.92
C SER A 35 -25.26 -23.81 24.57
N HIS A 36 -24.20 -23.31 23.97
CA HIS A 36 -24.18 -22.19 23.01
C HIS A 36 -22.79 -21.57 22.76
N ALA A 37 -21.72 -22.05 23.37
CA ALA A 37 -20.39 -21.47 23.19
C ALA A 37 -19.55 -21.92 21.95
N PRO A 38 -19.77 -23.07 21.29
CA PRO A 38 -18.87 -23.54 20.25
C PRO A 38 -19.01 -22.88 18.89
N LEU A 39 -20.20 -22.33 18.55
CA LEU A 39 -20.48 -21.85 17.18
C LEU A 39 -19.86 -20.49 16.88
N VAL A 40 -19.75 -19.61 17.85
CA VAL A 40 -19.21 -18.27 17.67
C VAL A 40 -17.67 -18.31 17.49
N GLN A 41 -16.98 -19.19 18.19
CA GLN A 41 -15.53 -19.32 18.12
C GLN A 41 -15.04 -19.96 16.82
N ALA A 42 -15.81 -20.89 16.24
CA ALA A 42 -15.50 -21.51 14.96
C ALA A 42 -15.72 -20.56 13.76
N ALA A 43 -16.69 -19.63 13.85
CA ALA A 43 -16.94 -18.63 12.83
C ALA A 43 -15.81 -17.56 12.77
N ALA A 44 -15.31 -17.11 13.93
CA ALA A 44 -14.23 -16.16 14.01
C ALA A 44 -12.92 -16.66 13.38
N SER A 45 -12.61 -17.95 13.52
CA SER A 45 -11.39 -18.56 12.94
C SER A 45 -11.45 -18.74 11.42
N ALA A 46 -12.63 -18.85 10.83
CA ALA A 46 -12.79 -18.93 9.38
C ALA A 46 -12.50 -17.58 8.69
N ASP A 47 -12.83 -16.49 9.34
CA ASP A 47 -12.64 -15.13 8.80
C ASP A 47 -11.17 -14.75 8.67
N GLN A 48 -10.35 -15.16 9.61
CA GLN A 48 -8.90 -14.88 9.59
C GLN A 48 -8.20 -15.49 8.36
N ALA A 49 -8.60 -16.67 7.91
CA ALA A 49 -8.01 -17.30 6.71
C ALA A 49 -8.36 -16.52 5.44
N LYS A 50 -9.60 -16.02 5.31
CA LYS A 50 -10.00 -15.18 4.17
C LYS A 50 -9.30 -13.83 4.19
N VAL A 51 -9.15 -13.20 5.35
CA VAL A 51 -8.40 -11.95 5.50
C VAL A 51 -6.94 -12.16 5.09
N ALA A 52 -6.30 -13.25 5.56
CA ALA A 52 -4.93 -13.58 5.18
C ALA A 52 -4.78 -13.80 3.67
N THR A 53 -5.72 -14.50 3.03
CA THR A 53 -5.74 -14.69 1.57
C THR A 53 -5.89 -13.35 0.83
N THR A 54 -6.77 -12.46 1.32
CA THR A 54 -6.96 -11.13 0.73
C THR A 54 -5.69 -10.28 0.88
N LYS A 55 -5.05 -10.31 2.06
CA LYS A 55 -3.75 -9.65 2.27
C LYS A 55 -2.69 -10.14 1.27
N ALA A 56 -2.56 -11.45 1.12
CA ALA A 56 -1.61 -12.03 0.17
C ALA A 56 -1.87 -11.54 -1.26
N ALA A 57 -3.13 -11.61 -1.73
CA ALA A 57 -3.49 -11.16 -3.07
C ALA A 57 -3.24 -9.66 -3.28
N LEU A 58 -3.56 -8.81 -2.30
CA LEU A 58 -3.27 -7.38 -2.40
C LEU A 58 -1.77 -7.10 -2.36
N ARG A 59 -1.00 -7.80 -1.50
CA ARG A 59 0.46 -7.67 -1.47
C ARG A 59 1.08 -7.99 -2.82
N ASP A 60 0.65 -9.07 -3.49
CA ASP A 60 1.14 -9.43 -4.82
C ASP A 60 0.86 -8.32 -5.85
N LEU A 61 -0.34 -7.73 -5.83
CA LEU A 61 -0.68 -6.63 -6.72
C LEU A 61 0.19 -5.38 -6.45
N TRP A 62 0.37 -5.00 -5.19
CA TRP A 62 1.13 -3.81 -4.84
C TRP A 62 2.64 -3.99 -5.03
N ILE A 63 3.19 -5.18 -4.80
CA ILE A 63 4.58 -5.50 -5.16
C ILE A 63 4.75 -5.51 -6.68
N GLY A 64 3.78 -6.06 -7.43
CA GLY A 64 3.76 -5.97 -8.90
C GLY A 64 3.81 -4.53 -9.40
N HIS A 65 3.11 -3.59 -8.71
CA HIS A 65 3.16 -2.17 -9.04
C HIS A 65 4.58 -1.62 -8.94
N VAL A 66 5.22 -1.72 -7.77
CA VAL A 66 6.57 -1.16 -7.58
C VAL A 66 7.62 -1.85 -8.44
N PHE A 67 7.45 -3.15 -8.71
CA PHE A 67 8.30 -3.90 -9.63
C PHE A 67 8.27 -3.31 -11.05
N TRP A 68 7.08 -3.11 -11.61
CA TRP A 68 6.95 -2.61 -12.98
C TRP A 68 7.35 -1.14 -13.10
N VAL A 69 7.06 -0.30 -12.10
CA VAL A 69 7.55 1.09 -12.06
C VAL A 69 9.08 1.13 -12.03
N ARG A 70 9.73 0.28 -11.23
CA ARG A 70 11.19 0.17 -11.23
C ARG A 70 11.75 -0.22 -12.59
N ASN A 71 11.09 -1.14 -13.31
CA ASN A 71 11.52 -1.51 -14.66
C ASN A 71 11.38 -0.34 -15.66
N VAL A 72 10.35 0.49 -15.55
CA VAL A 72 10.22 1.73 -16.33
C VAL A 72 11.40 2.66 -16.07
N VAL A 73 11.76 2.84 -14.77
CA VAL A 73 12.88 3.71 -14.38
C VAL A 73 14.20 3.19 -14.93
N VAL A 74 14.49 1.90 -14.77
CA VAL A 74 15.74 1.28 -15.24
C VAL A 74 15.86 1.41 -16.75
N ALA A 75 14.80 1.08 -17.50
CA ALA A 75 14.78 1.17 -18.96
C ALA A 75 14.90 2.64 -19.43
N GLY A 76 14.19 3.56 -18.78
CA GLY A 76 14.25 4.99 -19.12
C GLY A 76 15.64 5.59 -18.91
N LEU A 77 16.29 5.29 -17.78
CA LEU A 77 17.67 5.73 -17.51
C LEU A 77 18.69 5.11 -18.45
N ALA A 78 18.43 3.90 -18.92
CA ALA A 78 19.27 3.23 -19.95
C ALA A 78 19.02 3.75 -21.38
N GLY A 79 17.95 4.54 -21.60
CA GLY A 79 17.53 4.97 -22.95
C GLY A 79 16.90 3.86 -23.77
N ASP A 80 16.53 2.71 -23.18
CA ASP A 80 15.87 1.60 -23.86
C ASP A 80 14.36 1.84 -23.96
N GLN A 81 13.96 2.55 -25.00
CA GLN A 81 12.54 2.88 -25.23
C GLN A 81 11.67 1.64 -25.45
N SER A 82 12.23 0.55 -26.02
CA SER A 82 11.47 -0.68 -26.24
C SER A 82 11.11 -1.36 -24.92
N ALA A 83 12.09 -1.58 -24.05
CA ALA A 83 11.88 -2.13 -22.70
C ALA A 83 10.98 -1.22 -21.87
N GLN A 84 11.20 0.10 -21.91
CA GLN A 84 10.38 1.07 -21.19
C GLN A 84 8.91 0.98 -21.60
N SER A 85 8.62 0.95 -22.91
CA SER A 85 7.23 0.85 -23.41
C SER A 85 6.54 -0.44 -22.97
N VAL A 86 7.26 -1.56 -22.91
CA VAL A 86 6.71 -2.82 -22.38
C VAL A 86 6.40 -2.70 -20.87
N ALA A 87 7.35 -2.16 -20.10
CA ALA A 87 7.16 -1.98 -18.67
C ALA A 87 5.99 -1.02 -18.35
N GLU A 88 5.83 0.07 -19.11
CA GLU A 88 4.70 1.01 -18.97
C GLU A 88 3.34 0.33 -19.20
N LYS A 89 3.23 -0.53 -20.20
CA LYS A 89 2.01 -1.33 -20.42
C LYS A 89 1.69 -2.22 -19.22
N GLN A 90 2.72 -2.81 -18.60
CA GLN A 90 2.54 -3.62 -17.41
C GLN A 90 2.14 -2.80 -16.17
N VAL A 91 2.67 -1.57 -16.02
CA VAL A 91 2.21 -0.65 -14.97
C VAL A 91 0.71 -0.35 -15.12
N VAL A 92 0.25 -0.06 -16.34
CA VAL A 92 -1.17 0.20 -16.61
C VAL A 92 -2.03 -1.04 -16.34
N ALA A 93 -1.61 -2.22 -16.81
CA ALA A 93 -2.31 -3.47 -16.54
C ALA A 93 -2.39 -3.79 -15.05
N ASN A 94 -1.31 -3.56 -14.32
CA ASN A 94 -1.29 -3.72 -12.86
C ASN A 94 -2.21 -2.71 -12.16
N ALA A 95 -2.21 -1.45 -12.56
CA ALA A 95 -3.13 -0.43 -12.02
C ALA A 95 -4.62 -0.83 -12.25
N GLN A 96 -4.93 -1.41 -13.41
CA GLN A 96 -6.27 -1.97 -13.67
C GLN A 96 -6.59 -3.12 -12.73
N ALA A 97 -5.64 -4.02 -12.47
CA ALA A 97 -5.84 -5.15 -11.55
C ALA A 97 -6.02 -4.68 -10.09
N ILE A 98 -5.23 -3.69 -9.63
CA ILE A 98 -5.42 -3.07 -8.31
C ILE A 98 -6.82 -2.43 -8.23
N ALA A 99 -7.23 -1.67 -9.22
CA ALA A 99 -8.55 -1.06 -9.25
C ALA A 99 -9.67 -2.10 -9.28
N ALA A 100 -9.51 -3.19 -10.04
CA ALA A 100 -10.47 -4.29 -10.10
C ALA A 100 -10.60 -5.03 -8.76
N SER A 101 -9.57 -5.04 -7.91
CA SER A 101 -9.62 -5.71 -6.60
C SER A 101 -10.67 -5.13 -5.65
N ILE A 102 -11.05 -3.86 -5.82
CA ILE A 102 -12.09 -3.21 -5.00
C ILE A 102 -13.50 -3.30 -5.62
N GLU A 103 -13.63 -3.68 -6.89
CA GLU A 103 -14.93 -3.75 -7.57
C GLU A 103 -15.96 -4.63 -6.87
N PRO A 104 -15.62 -5.83 -6.32
CA PRO A 104 -16.56 -6.65 -5.58
C PRO A 104 -17.14 -5.99 -4.33
N PHE A 105 -16.49 -4.96 -3.79
CA PHE A 105 -16.88 -4.26 -2.58
C PHE A 105 -17.63 -2.97 -2.86
N TYR A 106 -17.17 -2.18 -3.84
CA TYR A 106 -17.63 -0.82 -4.08
C TYR A 106 -18.24 -0.60 -5.47
N GLY A 107 -18.22 -1.62 -6.33
CA GLY A 107 -18.81 -1.58 -7.68
C GLY A 107 -17.92 -0.94 -8.74
N ALA A 108 -18.40 -0.98 -9.98
CA ALA A 108 -17.64 -0.57 -11.16
C ALA A 108 -17.24 0.91 -11.15
N ALA A 109 -18.10 1.81 -10.68
CA ALA A 109 -17.78 3.25 -10.63
C ALA A 109 -16.56 3.54 -9.71
N ALA A 110 -16.45 2.83 -8.59
CA ALA A 110 -15.31 2.94 -7.68
C ALA A 110 -14.03 2.39 -8.31
N LYS A 111 -14.12 1.27 -9.03
CA LYS A 111 -13.00 0.73 -9.80
C LYS A 111 -12.48 1.74 -10.82
N GLU A 112 -13.35 2.31 -11.65
CA GLU A 112 -12.95 3.30 -12.66
C GLU A 112 -12.32 4.54 -12.02
N LYS A 113 -12.87 5.02 -10.89
CA LYS A 113 -12.30 6.15 -10.17
C LYS A 113 -10.91 5.83 -9.62
N LEU A 114 -10.73 4.66 -9.00
CA LEU A 114 -9.42 4.26 -8.49
C LEU A 114 -8.41 4.08 -9.63
N PHE A 115 -8.81 3.47 -10.74
CA PHE A 115 -7.94 3.33 -11.91
C PHE A 115 -7.45 4.68 -12.44
N ALA A 116 -8.34 5.67 -12.56
CA ALA A 116 -7.96 7.02 -12.97
C ALA A 116 -6.97 7.68 -11.99
N LEU A 117 -7.18 7.52 -10.67
CA LEU A 117 -6.28 8.02 -9.64
C LEU A 117 -4.90 7.37 -9.70
N LEU A 118 -4.84 6.04 -9.90
CA LEU A 118 -3.58 5.30 -10.03
C LEU A 118 -2.83 5.67 -11.32
N THR A 119 -3.57 5.92 -12.42
CA THR A 119 -2.97 6.40 -13.68
C THR A 119 -2.34 7.78 -13.50
N ASN A 120 -3.02 8.70 -12.79
CA ASN A 120 -2.49 10.02 -12.47
C ASN A 120 -1.25 9.92 -11.56
N HIS A 121 -1.27 8.98 -10.60
CA HIS A 121 -0.13 8.69 -9.73
C HIS A 121 1.10 8.29 -10.54
N TYR A 122 0.94 7.29 -11.40
CA TYR A 122 2.02 6.85 -12.28
C TYR A 122 2.49 7.98 -13.20
N GLY A 123 1.57 8.77 -13.76
CA GLY A 123 1.90 9.92 -14.60
C GLY A 123 2.80 10.94 -13.91
N ALA A 124 2.60 11.18 -12.62
CA ALA A 124 3.46 12.06 -11.82
C ALA A 124 4.86 11.46 -11.60
N ILE A 125 4.95 10.15 -11.32
CA ILE A 125 6.24 9.44 -11.19
C ILE A 125 7.00 9.48 -12.52
N LYS A 126 6.32 9.20 -13.64
CA LYS A 126 6.92 9.25 -14.98
C LYS A 126 7.43 10.65 -15.31
N ALA A 127 6.66 11.70 -14.99
CA ALA A 127 7.08 13.08 -15.18
C ALA A 127 8.33 13.44 -14.35
N TYR A 128 8.42 12.89 -13.13
CA TYR A 128 9.61 13.04 -12.30
C TYR A 128 10.83 12.36 -12.94
N LEU A 129 10.68 11.12 -13.43
CA LEU A 129 11.74 10.40 -14.14
C LEU A 129 12.23 11.18 -15.37
N ASP A 130 11.31 11.62 -16.22
CA ASP A 130 11.64 12.34 -17.46
C ASP A 130 12.37 13.66 -17.16
N SER A 131 11.91 14.39 -16.12
CA SER A 131 12.56 15.62 -15.69
C SER A 131 13.93 15.38 -15.04
N SER A 132 14.12 14.23 -14.38
CA SER A 132 15.42 13.81 -13.83
C SER A 132 16.40 13.52 -14.96
N ILE A 133 15.99 12.78 -16.00
CA ILE A 133 16.81 12.52 -17.19
C ILE A 133 17.18 13.81 -17.90
N ALA A 134 16.23 14.76 -18.00
CA ALA A 134 16.42 16.07 -18.60
C ALA A 134 17.19 17.06 -17.70
N LYS A 135 17.50 16.69 -16.45
CA LYS A 135 18.14 17.55 -15.43
C LYS A 135 17.38 18.88 -15.20
N ASN A 136 16.05 18.82 -15.24
CA ASN A 136 15.18 19.97 -15.09
C ASN A 136 14.55 20.01 -13.68
N GLY A 137 15.20 20.76 -12.77
CA GLY A 137 14.77 20.85 -11.37
C GLY A 137 13.37 21.44 -11.16
N ASP A 138 12.95 22.40 -11.98
CA ASP A 138 11.64 23.02 -11.87
C ASP A 138 10.54 22.01 -12.19
N LYS A 139 10.74 21.21 -13.23
CA LYS A 139 9.80 20.13 -13.59
C LYS A 139 9.82 18.97 -12.59
N GLN A 140 10.93 18.67 -11.95
CA GLN A 140 10.99 17.72 -10.84
C GLN A 140 10.14 18.21 -9.65
N ALA A 141 10.25 19.49 -9.31
CA ALA A 141 9.44 20.09 -8.25
C ALA A 141 7.94 20.05 -8.58
N GLU A 142 7.58 20.37 -9.83
CA GLU A 142 6.20 20.28 -10.32
C GLU A 142 5.65 18.85 -10.25
N ALA A 143 6.42 17.86 -10.71
CA ALA A 143 6.04 16.45 -10.66
C ALA A 143 5.87 15.95 -9.20
N THR A 144 6.76 16.37 -8.30
CA THR A 144 6.66 16.07 -6.87
C THR A 144 5.39 16.67 -6.26
N ALA A 145 5.06 17.91 -6.58
CA ALA A 145 3.83 18.55 -6.11
C ALA A 145 2.57 17.82 -6.61
N LYS A 146 2.55 17.37 -7.87
CA LYS A 146 1.47 16.53 -8.43
C LYS A 146 1.35 15.19 -7.70
N LEU A 147 2.46 14.56 -7.38
CA LEU A 147 2.49 13.28 -6.65
C LEU A 147 1.90 13.42 -5.24
N ILE A 148 2.27 14.49 -4.53
CA ILE A 148 1.72 14.80 -3.20
C ILE A 148 0.21 15.08 -3.27
N SER A 149 -0.24 15.90 -4.24
CA SER A 149 -1.66 16.19 -4.44
C SER A 149 -2.46 14.92 -4.73
N ASN A 150 -1.94 14.06 -5.60
CA ASN A 150 -2.58 12.80 -5.96
C ASN A 150 -2.66 11.83 -4.76
N ALA A 151 -1.66 11.78 -3.89
CA ALA A 151 -1.71 11.01 -2.64
C ALA A 151 -2.91 11.44 -1.77
N GLY A 152 -3.16 12.75 -1.65
CA GLY A 152 -4.33 13.29 -0.96
C GLY A 152 -5.66 12.93 -1.64
N GLU A 153 -5.70 12.90 -2.98
CA GLU A 153 -6.89 12.50 -3.74
C GLU A 153 -7.22 11.02 -3.55
N ILE A 154 -6.21 10.14 -3.62
CA ILE A 154 -6.38 8.70 -3.36
C ILE A 154 -6.83 8.48 -1.92
N ALA A 155 -6.20 9.13 -0.94
CA ALA A 155 -6.57 9.03 0.47
C ALA A 155 -8.00 9.52 0.70
N GLY A 156 -8.40 10.63 0.10
CA GLY A 156 -9.77 11.15 0.15
C GLY A 156 -10.79 10.16 -0.43
N PHE A 157 -10.49 9.57 -1.57
CA PHE A 157 -11.33 8.55 -2.18
C PHE A 157 -11.48 7.32 -1.29
N LEU A 158 -10.36 6.76 -0.80
CA LEU A 158 -10.37 5.55 0.02
C LEU A 158 -11.07 5.76 1.37
N SER A 159 -10.83 6.89 2.03
CA SER A 159 -11.45 7.21 3.33
C SER A 159 -12.95 7.51 3.20
N THR A 160 -13.38 8.07 2.08
CA THR A 160 -14.81 8.27 1.80
C THR A 160 -15.52 6.93 1.54
N ALA A 161 -14.84 6.00 0.85
CA ALA A 161 -15.40 4.68 0.56
C ALA A 161 -15.39 3.74 1.79
N ASN A 162 -14.40 3.88 2.69
CA ASN A 162 -14.21 3.01 3.83
C ASN A 162 -13.95 3.80 5.13
N PRO A 163 -14.89 3.79 6.11
CA PRO A 163 -14.74 4.52 7.36
C PRO A 163 -13.63 3.99 8.30
N HIS A 164 -13.05 2.82 7.98
CA HIS A 164 -11.94 2.24 8.73
C HIS A 164 -10.57 2.65 8.18
N LEU A 165 -10.54 3.48 7.13
CA LEU A 165 -9.33 4.09 6.56
C LEU A 165 -9.31 5.58 6.91
N ALA A 166 -8.60 5.96 7.97
CA ALA A 166 -8.43 7.35 8.33
C ALA A 166 -7.64 8.09 7.22
N LYS A 167 -8.20 9.20 6.71
CA LYS A 167 -7.63 9.93 5.57
C LYS A 167 -6.17 10.28 5.77
N ASP A 168 -5.84 10.91 6.91
CA ASP A 168 -4.48 11.40 7.17
C ASP A 168 -3.46 10.25 7.26
N ALA A 169 -3.88 9.09 7.81
CA ALA A 169 -3.02 7.91 7.87
C ALA A 169 -2.75 7.35 6.46
N VAL A 170 -3.79 7.23 5.62
CA VAL A 170 -3.64 6.76 4.24
C VAL A 170 -2.81 7.74 3.41
N GLU A 171 -3.06 9.04 3.56
CA GLU A 171 -2.31 10.09 2.86
C GLU A 171 -0.82 10.04 3.23
N GLY A 172 -0.49 9.91 4.53
CA GLY A 172 0.90 9.77 4.97
C GLY A 172 1.59 8.53 4.40
N LEU A 173 0.89 7.39 4.35
CA LEU A 173 1.41 6.18 3.70
C LEU A 173 1.67 6.39 2.20
N LEU A 174 0.74 7.02 1.48
CA LEU A 174 0.89 7.26 0.04
C LEU A 174 1.97 8.30 -0.28
N GLN A 175 2.12 9.34 0.56
CA GLN A 175 3.22 10.31 0.42
C GLN A 175 4.58 9.66 0.65
N ALA A 176 4.72 8.80 1.67
CA ALA A 176 5.94 8.03 1.92
C ALA A 176 6.25 7.09 0.73
N HIS A 177 5.23 6.42 0.18
CA HIS A 177 5.36 5.60 -1.02
C HIS A 177 5.89 6.41 -2.23
N GLY A 178 5.30 7.56 -2.50
CA GLY A 178 5.78 8.48 -3.53
C GLY A 178 7.22 8.94 -3.30
N GLY A 179 7.58 9.19 -2.05
CA GLY A 179 8.96 9.52 -1.64
C GLY A 179 9.96 8.40 -1.96
N HIS A 180 9.59 7.14 -1.72
CA HIS A 180 10.41 5.99 -2.10
C HIS A 180 10.67 5.91 -3.61
N HIS A 181 9.67 6.18 -4.46
CA HIS A 181 9.89 6.23 -5.90
C HIS A 181 10.86 7.33 -6.31
N ILE A 182 10.75 8.53 -5.73
CA ILE A 182 11.67 9.64 -6.01
C ILE A 182 13.09 9.27 -5.62
N VAL A 183 13.30 8.74 -4.42
CA VAL A 183 14.63 8.31 -3.93
C VAL A 183 15.19 7.21 -4.82
N GLN A 184 14.40 6.20 -5.18
CA GLN A 184 14.83 5.11 -6.06
C GLN A 184 15.27 5.62 -7.44
N ILE A 185 14.56 6.60 -8.03
CA ILE A 185 14.94 7.20 -9.31
C ILE A 185 16.30 7.91 -9.18
N GLN A 186 16.52 8.66 -8.10
CA GLN A 186 17.78 9.36 -7.85
C GLN A 186 18.94 8.40 -7.65
N GLU A 187 18.77 7.37 -6.83
CA GLU A 187 19.81 6.37 -6.56
C GLU A 187 20.19 5.58 -7.81
N LEU A 188 19.21 5.18 -8.64
CA LEU A 188 19.46 4.52 -9.93
C LEU A 188 20.18 5.45 -10.91
N GLN A 189 19.82 6.73 -10.96
CA GLN A 189 20.48 7.74 -11.80
C GLN A 189 21.92 7.96 -11.36
N ASP A 190 22.18 7.99 -10.06
CA ASP A 190 23.51 8.14 -9.45
C ASP A 190 24.31 6.83 -9.47
N LYS A 191 23.71 5.71 -9.92
CA LYS A 191 24.28 4.36 -9.88
C LYS A 191 24.66 3.88 -8.48
N ASP A 192 23.97 4.39 -7.47
CA ASP A 192 24.12 3.93 -6.08
C ASP A 192 23.22 2.70 -5.85
N TYR A 193 23.61 1.60 -6.47
CA TYR A 193 22.85 0.34 -6.41
C TYR A 193 22.76 -0.25 -5.00
N ALA A 194 23.70 0.08 -4.13
CA ALA A 194 23.67 -0.39 -2.75
C ALA A 194 22.54 0.27 -1.95
N ARG A 195 22.37 1.59 -2.11
CA ARG A 195 21.26 2.31 -1.50
C ARG A 195 19.93 1.93 -2.16
N GLU A 196 19.89 1.81 -3.47
CA GLU A 196 18.69 1.39 -4.20
C GLU A 196 18.18 0.04 -3.72
N ALA A 197 19.06 -0.92 -3.47
CA ALA A 197 18.66 -2.21 -2.89
C ALA A 197 18.03 -2.07 -1.50
N GLN A 198 18.50 -1.13 -0.67
CA GLN A 198 17.88 -0.83 0.62
C GLN A 198 16.52 -0.14 0.42
N THR A 199 16.44 0.87 -0.45
CA THR A 199 15.18 1.56 -0.78
C THR A 199 14.14 0.57 -1.35
N TRP A 200 14.55 -0.41 -2.16
CA TRP A 200 13.68 -1.49 -2.63
C TRP A 200 13.12 -2.32 -1.48
N SER A 201 13.97 -2.71 -0.53
CA SER A 201 13.54 -3.46 0.66
C SER A 201 12.52 -2.67 1.49
N ASP A 202 12.83 -1.41 1.77
CA ASP A 202 11.99 -0.52 2.59
C ASP A 202 10.64 -0.26 1.89
N MET A 203 10.66 0.00 0.58
CA MET A 203 9.46 0.18 -0.24
C MET A 203 8.61 -1.10 -0.25
N SER A 204 9.22 -2.28 -0.38
CA SER A 204 8.48 -3.55 -0.37
C SER A 204 7.76 -3.78 0.96
N GLN A 205 8.43 -3.53 2.09
CA GLN A 205 7.79 -3.61 3.41
C GLN A 205 6.67 -2.57 3.55
N HIS A 206 6.88 -1.37 3.04
CA HIS A 206 5.88 -0.31 3.04
C HIS A 206 4.63 -0.70 2.23
N MET A 207 4.80 -1.39 1.09
CA MET A 207 3.67 -1.91 0.31
C MET A 207 2.86 -2.96 1.08
N TYR A 208 3.51 -3.78 1.91
CA TYR A 208 2.78 -4.71 2.78
C TYR A 208 1.93 -3.97 3.82
N VAL A 209 2.43 -2.87 4.39
CA VAL A 209 1.65 -2.05 5.33
C VAL A 209 0.40 -1.47 4.65
N ILE A 210 0.53 -0.90 3.44
CA ILE A 210 -0.60 -0.35 2.68
C ILE A 210 -1.61 -1.46 2.34
N SER A 211 -1.14 -2.58 1.80
CA SER A 211 -1.98 -3.71 1.39
C SER A 211 -2.77 -4.28 2.56
N ASP A 212 -2.09 -4.47 3.71
CA ASP A 212 -2.69 -5.02 4.91
C ASP A 212 -3.74 -4.07 5.50
N ALA A 213 -3.46 -2.77 5.53
CA ALA A 213 -4.42 -1.77 6.00
C ALA A 213 -5.70 -1.78 5.16
N ILE A 214 -5.58 -1.89 3.83
CA ILE A 214 -6.72 -1.99 2.93
C ILE A 214 -7.50 -3.29 3.18
N ALA A 215 -6.82 -4.44 3.26
CA ALA A 215 -7.47 -5.74 3.52
C ALA A 215 -8.24 -5.76 4.84
N ASP A 216 -7.62 -5.25 5.92
CA ASP A 216 -8.23 -5.19 7.24
C ASP A 216 -9.45 -4.25 7.26
N ALA A 217 -9.37 -3.13 6.56
CA ALA A 217 -10.47 -2.20 6.43
C ALA A 217 -11.65 -2.79 5.63
N LEU A 218 -11.36 -3.53 4.54
CA LEU A 218 -12.37 -4.26 3.77
C LEU A 218 -13.05 -5.33 4.63
N ALA A 219 -12.30 -6.10 5.40
CA ALA A 219 -12.85 -7.14 6.27
C ALA A 219 -13.75 -6.55 7.36
N LYS A 220 -13.40 -5.38 7.91
CA LYS A 220 -14.22 -4.67 8.90
C LYS A 220 -15.52 -4.11 8.32
N GLN A 221 -15.47 -3.55 7.10
CA GLN A 221 -16.64 -2.95 6.47
C GLN A 221 -17.58 -3.99 5.85
N PHE A 222 -17.04 -5.08 5.34
CA PHE A 222 -17.79 -6.12 4.63
C PHE A 222 -17.64 -7.52 5.26
N PRO A 223 -17.92 -7.71 6.56
CA PRO A 223 -17.66 -8.98 7.24
C PRO A 223 -18.32 -10.18 6.54
N ALA A 224 -19.52 -10.01 6.00
CA ALA A 224 -20.23 -11.07 5.29
C ALA A 224 -19.47 -11.61 4.05
N LYS A 225 -18.61 -10.80 3.42
CA LYS A 225 -17.80 -11.25 2.28
C LYS A 225 -16.58 -12.07 2.71
N PHE A 226 -16.23 -12.02 3.98
CA PHE A 226 -15.12 -12.78 4.56
C PHE A 226 -15.56 -14.03 5.33
N HIS A 227 -16.88 -14.26 5.52
CA HIS A 227 -17.38 -15.52 6.09
C HIS A 227 -17.33 -16.64 5.05
N ARG A 228 -17.08 -17.89 5.49
CA ARG A 228 -17.27 -19.06 4.64
C ARG A 228 -18.75 -19.17 4.28
N ALA A 229 -19.05 -19.40 3.00
CA ALA A 229 -20.38 -19.89 2.62
C ALA A 229 -20.59 -21.24 3.33
N SER A 230 -21.63 -21.28 4.17
CA SER A 230 -22.09 -22.50 4.84
C SER A 230 -22.61 -23.53 3.82
#